data_73d66d75e50cb7e35c1a0e1b9399b7d5
#
_entry.id   73d66d75e50cb7e35c1a0e1b9399b7d5
#
_cell.length_a   1.000
_cell.length_b   1.000
_cell.length_c   1.000
_cell.angle_alpha   90.00
_cell.angle_beta   90.00
_cell.angle_gamma   90.00
#
_symmetry.space_group_name_H-M   'P 1'
#
loop_
_entity.id
_entity.type
_entity.pdbx_description
1 polymer ?
#
loop_
_entity_poly.entity_id
_entity_poly.type
_entity_poly.pdbx_seq_one_letter_code
_entity_poly.pdbx_strand_id
1 'polypeptide(L)'
;GAGLIRAVVENSTIPVIETGTGNCHTYVDKDADIDMAISIIMNAKTQRIGVCNACESLVVHADVRHSILPALKAALDTKNVEIRADERVREVIDGCLEVTEEDYGTEYLDYILSMKTVDSVEEAIAHINKYNTKHSECIVTNDAQTAEKFLNGVDAACVYWNASTRFTDGEEFGYGAEIGISTQKLHARGPMGLQALTTVKYLVTG
;
A
#
# COMPACT_ATOMS: atom_id res chain seq x y z
N GLY A 1 0.64 -11.81 -16.42
CA GLY A 1 0.00 -10.53 -16.13
C GLY A 1 -1.47 -10.69 -15.77
N ALA A 2 -2.15 -9.63 -15.36
CA ALA A 2 -3.51 -9.64 -14.79
C ALA A 2 -4.56 -10.40 -15.66
N GLY A 3 -4.48 -10.28 -16.99
CA GLY A 3 -5.39 -11.01 -17.90
C GLY A 3 -5.27 -12.52 -17.82
N LEU A 4 -4.04 -13.05 -17.68
CA LEU A 4 -3.82 -14.49 -17.53
C LEU A 4 -4.34 -14.98 -16.16
N ILE A 5 -4.08 -14.23 -15.10
CA ILE A 5 -4.58 -14.56 -13.75
C ILE A 5 -6.11 -14.63 -13.77
N ARG A 6 -6.77 -13.62 -14.34
CA ARG A 6 -8.24 -13.60 -14.47
C ARG A 6 -8.76 -14.80 -15.25
N ALA A 7 -8.14 -15.12 -16.40
CA ALA A 7 -8.53 -16.27 -17.20
C ALA A 7 -8.40 -17.60 -16.43
N VAL A 8 -7.34 -17.74 -15.61
CA VAL A 8 -7.16 -18.93 -14.74
C VAL A 8 -8.24 -18.99 -13.67
N VAL A 9 -8.51 -17.89 -12.98
CA VAL A 9 -9.53 -17.81 -11.91
C VAL A 9 -10.93 -18.14 -12.46
N GLU A 10 -11.29 -17.58 -13.62
CA GLU A 10 -12.62 -17.75 -14.23
C GLU A 10 -12.85 -19.14 -14.83
N ASN A 11 -11.80 -19.82 -15.27
CA ASN A 11 -11.94 -21.10 -15.97
C ASN A 11 -11.46 -22.32 -15.16
N SER A 12 -10.90 -22.12 -13.97
CA SER A 12 -10.43 -23.23 -13.13
C SER A 12 -11.59 -23.95 -12.46
N THR A 13 -11.50 -25.26 -12.37
CA THR A 13 -12.43 -26.10 -11.61
C THR A 13 -11.97 -26.40 -10.19
N ILE A 14 -10.79 -25.93 -9.81
CA ILE A 14 -10.22 -26.03 -8.47
C ILE A 14 -10.02 -24.63 -7.88
N PRO A 15 -9.98 -24.48 -6.55
CA PRO A 15 -9.66 -23.20 -5.93
C PRO A 15 -8.30 -22.68 -6.39
N VAL A 16 -8.25 -21.41 -6.79
CA VAL A 16 -7.03 -20.74 -7.26
C VAL A 16 -6.60 -19.73 -6.20
N ILE A 17 -5.36 -19.83 -5.75
CA ILE A 17 -4.71 -18.80 -4.96
C ILE A 17 -3.91 -17.93 -5.93
N GLU A 18 -4.33 -16.69 -6.06
CA GLU A 18 -3.73 -15.76 -7.01
C GLU A 18 -2.93 -14.65 -6.31
N THR A 19 -2.02 -14.06 -7.06
CA THR A 19 -1.35 -12.81 -6.70
C THR A 19 -2.13 -11.66 -7.32
N GLY A 20 -2.51 -10.66 -6.50
CA GLY A 20 -3.25 -9.48 -6.96
C GLY A 20 -2.34 -8.39 -7.52
N THR A 21 -2.97 -7.36 -8.09
CA THR A 21 -2.33 -6.07 -8.35
C THR A 21 -2.08 -5.33 -7.03
N GLY A 22 -1.14 -4.38 -7.02
CA GLY A 22 -0.74 -3.67 -5.81
C GLY A 22 -1.00 -2.16 -5.88
N ASN A 23 -2.21 -1.71 -5.58
CA ASN A 23 -2.45 -0.30 -5.29
C ASN A 23 -2.29 -0.06 -3.79
N CYS A 24 -1.03 0.15 -3.36
CA CYS A 24 -0.69 0.31 -1.95
C CYS A 24 -0.75 1.78 -1.53
N HIS A 25 -1.24 2.05 -0.32
CA HIS A 25 -1.37 3.38 0.24
C HIS A 25 -0.40 3.61 1.39
N THR A 26 0.02 4.87 1.52
CA THR A 26 0.61 5.37 2.75
C THR A 26 -0.27 6.50 3.30
N TYR A 27 -0.70 6.39 4.54
CA TYR A 27 -1.43 7.44 5.24
C TYR A 27 -0.50 8.18 6.19
N VAL A 28 -0.42 9.50 6.06
CA VAL A 28 0.30 10.39 6.97
C VAL A 28 -0.70 11.04 7.91
N ASP A 29 -0.67 10.62 9.16
CA ASP A 29 -1.55 11.12 10.21
C ASP A 29 -1.10 12.50 10.73
N LYS A 30 -1.99 13.19 11.45
CA LYS A 30 -1.70 14.50 12.05
C LYS A 30 -0.53 14.48 13.06
N ASP A 31 -0.33 13.34 13.74
CA ASP A 31 0.74 13.13 14.72
C ASP A 31 1.97 12.43 14.12
N ALA A 32 2.15 12.49 12.80
CA ALA A 32 3.28 11.89 12.11
C ALA A 32 4.59 12.66 12.38
N ASP A 33 5.69 11.91 12.48
CA ASP A 33 7.04 12.45 12.29
C ASP A 33 7.24 12.72 10.79
N ILE A 34 7.47 13.96 10.42
CA ILE A 34 7.53 14.42 9.03
C ILE A 34 8.72 13.83 8.28
N ASP A 35 9.90 13.79 8.90
CA ASP A 35 11.11 13.27 8.26
C ASP A 35 10.99 11.75 8.03
N MET A 36 10.45 11.03 9.01
CA MET A 36 10.13 9.61 8.88
C MET A 36 9.11 9.38 7.77
N ALA A 37 8.04 10.16 7.71
CA ALA A 37 7.01 10.04 6.68
C ALA A 37 7.59 10.23 5.28
N ILE A 38 8.41 11.27 5.06
CA ILE A 38 9.08 11.51 3.78
C ILE A 38 9.99 10.33 3.42
N SER A 39 10.78 9.84 4.37
CA SER A 39 11.68 8.70 4.16
C SER A 39 10.91 7.43 3.74
N ILE A 40 9.81 7.12 4.44
CA ILE A 40 8.95 5.97 4.13
C ILE A 40 8.31 6.11 2.74
N ILE A 41 7.74 7.29 2.42
CA ILE A 41 7.09 7.54 1.14
C ILE A 41 8.10 7.45 -0.02
N MET A 42 9.27 8.07 0.14
CA MET A 42 10.33 7.99 -0.87
C MET A 42 10.80 6.57 -1.10
N ASN A 43 11.00 5.78 -0.05
CA ASN A 43 11.31 4.36 -0.18
C ASN A 43 10.18 3.60 -0.86
N ALA A 44 8.95 3.75 -0.38
CA ALA A 44 7.79 3.01 -0.89
C ALA A 44 7.48 3.33 -2.35
N LYS A 45 7.63 4.59 -2.79
CA LYS A 45 7.34 4.99 -4.17
C LYS A 45 8.51 4.85 -5.11
N THR A 46 9.76 5.14 -4.68
CA THR A 46 10.85 5.37 -5.65
C THR A 46 11.95 4.31 -5.65
N GLN A 47 11.99 3.40 -4.68
CA GLN A 47 12.99 2.33 -4.64
C GLN A 47 12.86 1.38 -5.83
N ARG A 48 11.61 0.96 -6.15
CA ARG A 48 11.30 0.13 -7.31
C ARG A 48 9.82 0.29 -7.66
N ILE A 49 9.55 0.96 -8.77
CA ILE A 49 8.17 1.33 -9.17
C ILE A 49 7.36 0.17 -9.75
N GLY A 50 8.00 -0.77 -10.46
CA GLY A 50 7.33 -1.84 -11.20
C GLY A 50 7.03 -3.09 -10.36
N VAL A 51 6.60 -2.93 -9.11
CA VAL A 51 6.29 -4.03 -8.20
C VAL A 51 5.03 -3.74 -7.38
N CYS A 52 4.29 -4.79 -7.05
CA CYS A 52 2.95 -4.71 -6.43
C CYS A 52 2.93 -4.12 -5.00
N ASN A 53 4.07 -4.06 -4.30
CA ASN A 53 4.18 -3.45 -2.97
C ASN A 53 4.70 -2.00 -2.99
N ALA A 54 4.86 -1.39 -4.19
CA ALA A 54 5.17 0.03 -4.31
C ALA A 54 3.96 0.89 -3.91
N CYS A 55 4.22 2.06 -3.31
CA CYS A 55 3.17 3.02 -2.99
C CYS A 55 2.65 3.67 -4.27
N GLU A 56 1.33 3.61 -4.51
CA GLU A 56 0.67 4.21 -5.66
C GLU A 56 -0.25 5.37 -5.26
N SER A 57 -0.65 5.41 -3.98
CA SER A 57 -1.54 6.43 -3.46
C SER A 57 -1.09 6.91 -2.08
N LEU A 58 -1.10 8.22 -1.88
CA LEU A 58 -0.80 8.88 -0.61
C LEU A 58 -2.07 9.51 -0.05
N VAL A 59 -2.34 9.26 1.22
CA VAL A 59 -3.40 9.92 1.98
C VAL A 59 -2.77 10.80 3.05
N VAL A 60 -3.16 12.07 3.13
CA VAL A 60 -2.55 13.04 4.05
C VAL A 60 -3.62 13.66 4.93
N HIS A 61 -3.40 13.65 6.24
CA HIS A 61 -4.27 14.38 7.17
C HIS A 61 -4.19 15.90 6.93
N ALA A 62 -5.33 16.56 6.95
CA ALA A 62 -5.44 18.00 6.65
C ALA A 62 -4.51 18.88 7.51
N ASP A 63 -4.34 18.52 8.78
CA ASP A 63 -3.57 19.33 9.74
C ASP A 63 -2.06 19.34 9.45
N VAL A 64 -1.52 18.28 8.81
CA VAL A 64 -0.07 18.20 8.50
C VAL A 64 0.26 18.56 7.05
N ARG A 65 -0.74 18.78 6.19
CA ARG A 65 -0.49 19.01 4.76
C ARG A 65 0.49 20.17 4.49
N HIS A 66 0.35 21.27 5.21
CA HIS A 66 1.25 22.44 5.06
C HIS A 66 2.67 22.17 5.53
N SER A 67 2.85 21.26 6.48
CA SER A 67 4.14 20.89 7.03
C SER A 67 4.89 19.87 6.17
N ILE A 68 4.18 18.89 5.62
CA ILE A 68 4.82 17.79 4.89
C ILE A 68 4.90 18.03 3.38
N LEU A 69 3.85 18.56 2.75
CA LEU A 69 3.73 18.55 1.28
C LEU A 69 4.84 19.32 0.57
N PRO A 70 5.30 20.52 1.04
CA PRO A 70 6.39 21.22 0.35
C PRO A 70 7.70 20.44 0.33
N ALA A 71 8.09 19.85 1.47
CA ALA A 71 9.32 19.08 1.58
C ALA A 71 9.21 17.74 0.81
N LEU A 72 8.06 17.07 0.90
CA LEU A 72 7.78 15.84 0.14
C LEU A 72 7.81 16.10 -1.37
N LYS A 73 7.18 17.20 -1.84
CA LYS A 73 7.20 17.59 -3.26
C LYS A 73 8.63 17.78 -3.75
N ALA A 74 9.45 18.51 -3.00
CA ALA A 74 10.86 18.70 -3.34
C ALA A 74 11.63 17.37 -3.43
N ALA A 75 11.35 16.42 -2.53
CA ALA A 75 11.96 15.09 -2.58
C ALA A 75 11.50 14.28 -3.80
N LEU A 76 10.19 14.24 -4.07
CA LEU A 76 9.59 13.51 -5.22
C LEU A 76 10.07 14.08 -6.57
N ASP A 77 10.29 15.40 -6.66
CA ASP A 77 10.82 16.05 -7.86
C ASP A 77 12.22 15.57 -8.23
N THR A 78 13.03 15.17 -7.26
CA THR A 78 14.36 14.57 -7.54
C THR A 78 14.27 13.28 -8.34
N LYS A 79 13.10 12.64 -8.37
CA LYS A 79 12.79 11.40 -9.09
C LYS A 79 11.81 11.61 -10.23
N ASN A 80 11.44 12.87 -10.53
CA ASN A 80 10.44 13.24 -11.55
C ASN A 80 9.10 12.51 -11.35
N VAL A 81 8.63 12.38 -10.12
CA VAL A 81 7.34 11.77 -9.82
C VAL A 81 6.22 12.74 -10.21
N GLU A 82 5.34 12.32 -11.13
CA GLU A 82 4.10 13.03 -11.45
C GLU A 82 3.13 12.88 -10.27
N ILE A 83 2.57 13.99 -9.82
CA ILE A 83 1.60 14.00 -8.72
C ILE A 83 0.21 14.33 -9.30
N ARG A 84 -0.76 13.47 -9.01
CA ARG A 84 -2.19 13.68 -9.26
C ARG A 84 -2.89 13.87 -7.94
N ALA A 85 -3.47 15.04 -7.70
CA ALA A 85 -3.86 15.43 -6.35
C ALA A 85 -5.22 16.11 -6.30
N ASP A 86 -5.89 15.98 -5.15
CA ASP A 86 -7.11 16.73 -4.86
C ASP A 86 -6.83 18.24 -4.71
N GLU A 87 -7.90 19.03 -4.66
CA GLU A 87 -7.82 20.49 -4.57
C GLU A 87 -7.02 20.93 -3.33
N ARG A 88 -7.22 20.28 -2.18
CA ARG A 88 -6.57 20.64 -0.91
C ARG A 88 -5.06 20.41 -0.91
N VAL A 89 -4.56 19.45 -1.66
CA VAL A 89 -3.11 19.26 -1.91
C VAL A 89 -2.62 20.33 -2.87
N ARG A 90 -3.36 20.59 -3.98
CA ARG A 90 -2.99 21.58 -5.00
C ARG A 90 -3.00 23.03 -4.50
N GLU A 91 -3.71 23.31 -3.40
CA GLU A 91 -3.62 24.61 -2.69
C GLU A 91 -2.26 24.82 -2.00
N VAL A 92 -1.52 23.76 -1.72
CA VAL A 92 -0.26 23.80 -0.95
C VAL A 92 0.98 23.65 -1.84
N ILE A 93 0.89 22.85 -2.89
CA ILE A 93 2.01 22.56 -3.80
C ILE A 93 1.61 22.73 -5.26
N ASP A 94 2.46 23.41 -6.02
CA ASP A 94 2.26 23.63 -7.47
C ASP A 94 2.72 22.43 -8.33
N GLY A 95 2.31 22.44 -9.60
CA GLY A 95 2.77 21.46 -10.59
C GLY A 95 2.12 20.08 -10.46
N CYS A 96 1.02 19.96 -9.73
CA CYS A 96 0.22 18.75 -9.64
C CYS A 96 -0.91 18.76 -10.69
N LEU A 97 -1.21 17.59 -11.24
CA LEU A 97 -2.40 17.37 -12.06
C LEU A 97 -3.62 17.17 -11.14
N GLU A 98 -4.79 17.44 -11.67
CA GLU A 98 -6.03 17.12 -10.98
C GLU A 98 -6.24 15.59 -10.97
N VAL A 99 -6.50 15.05 -9.78
CA VAL A 99 -6.78 13.63 -9.60
C VAL A 99 -8.22 13.31 -10.05
N THR A 100 -8.38 12.17 -10.68
CA THR A 100 -9.70 11.60 -11.00
C THR A 100 -10.07 10.49 -10.02
N GLU A 101 -11.33 10.07 -10.01
CA GLU A 101 -11.78 8.94 -9.19
C GLU A 101 -11.03 7.62 -9.55
N GLU A 102 -10.70 7.44 -10.82
CA GLU A 102 -9.97 6.28 -11.32
C GLU A 102 -8.52 6.24 -10.83
N ASP A 103 -7.89 7.41 -10.68
CA ASP A 103 -6.50 7.53 -10.20
C ASP A 103 -6.30 6.91 -8.82
N TYR A 104 -7.30 7.04 -7.92
CA TYR A 104 -7.21 6.47 -6.58
C TYR A 104 -7.18 4.94 -6.55
N GLY A 105 -7.70 4.28 -7.58
CA GLY A 105 -7.72 2.81 -7.71
C GLY A 105 -6.67 2.26 -8.68
N THR A 106 -5.79 3.10 -9.20
CA THR A 106 -4.86 2.73 -10.28
C THR A 106 -3.50 2.28 -9.74
N GLU A 107 -3.07 1.09 -10.13
CA GLU A 107 -1.68 0.65 -10.03
C GLU A 107 -0.92 1.19 -11.24
N TYR A 108 -0.16 2.27 -11.06
CA TYR A 108 0.54 2.95 -12.16
C TYR A 108 1.77 2.20 -12.65
N LEU A 109 2.50 1.52 -11.75
CA LEU A 109 3.79 0.89 -12.04
C LEU A 109 4.81 1.86 -12.65
N ASP A 110 4.67 3.15 -12.35
CA ASP A 110 5.46 4.24 -12.89
C ASP A 110 5.71 5.31 -11.81
N TYR A 111 6.49 6.33 -12.13
CA TYR A 111 6.72 7.50 -11.28
C TYR A 111 5.49 8.43 -11.29
N ILE A 112 4.33 7.88 -10.93
CA ILE A 112 3.06 8.59 -10.76
C ILE A 112 2.52 8.26 -9.37
N LEU A 113 2.00 9.26 -8.65
CA LEU A 113 1.46 9.12 -7.30
C LEU A 113 0.15 9.89 -7.18
N SER A 114 -0.94 9.22 -6.81
CA SER A 114 -2.18 9.91 -6.45
C SER A 114 -2.12 10.42 -5.01
N MET A 115 -2.74 11.57 -4.73
CA MET A 115 -2.77 12.16 -3.38
C MET A 115 -4.18 12.60 -2.98
N LYS A 116 -4.58 12.24 -1.77
CA LYS A 116 -5.87 12.58 -1.16
C LYS A 116 -5.68 13.23 0.22
N THR A 117 -6.41 14.30 0.48
CA THR A 117 -6.50 14.90 1.84
C THR A 117 -7.73 14.37 2.56
N VAL A 118 -7.57 14.07 3.84
CA VAL A 118 -8.63 13.58 4.75
C VAL A 118 -8.62 14.35 6.07
N ASP A 119 -9.74 14.34 6.79
CA ASP A 119 -9.88 15.07 8.07
C ASP A 119 -9.79 14.13 9.30
N SER A 120 -9.68 12.83 9.08
CA SER A 120 -9.57 11.86 10.18
C SER A 120 -8.98 10.53 9.71
N VAL A 121 -8.53 9.71 10.66
CA VAL A 121 -8.10 8.33 10.39
C VAL A 121 -9.24 7.46 9.88
N GLU A 122 -10.48 7.72 10.30
CA GLU A 122 -11.68 7.03 9.82
C GLU A 122 -11.92 7.29 8.33
N GLU A 123 -11.76 8.52 7.89
CA GLU A 123 -11.82 8.86 6.46
C GLU A 123 -10.69 8.22 5.67
N ALA A 124 -9.48 8.19 6.24
CA ALA A 124 -8.33 7.50 5.62
C ALA A 124 -8.63 6.01 5.44
N ILE A 125 -9.12 5.33 6.49
CA ILE A 125 -9.50 3.91 6.45
C ILE A 125 -10.60 3.67 5.41
N ALA A 126 -11.63 4.53 5.38
CA ALA A 126 -12.74 4.40 4.43
C ALA A 126 -12.26 4.56 2.98
N HIS A 127 -11.41 5.58 2.72
CA HIS A 127 -10.82 5.82 1.41
C HIS A 127 -9.94 4.63 0.97
N ILE A 128 -9.01 4.20 1.82
CA ILE A 128 -8.11 3.09 1.53
C ILE A 128 -8.91 1.80 1.26
N ASN A 129 -9.86 1.45 2.12
CA ASN A 129 -10.68 0.25 1.93
C ASN A 129 -11.53 0.28 0.65
N LYS A 130 -11.87 1.48 0.14
CA LYS A 130 -12.60 1.64 -1.12
C LYS A 130 -11.73 1.38 -2.34
N TYR A 131 -10.46 1.82 -2.32
CA TYR A 131 -9.62 1.86 -3.51
C TYR A 131 -8.46 0.88 -3.50
N ASN A 132 -8.12 0.30 -2.35
CA ASN A 132 -7.01 -0.62 -2.25
C ASN A 132 -7.29 -1.95 -2.95
N THR A 133 -6.21 -2.64 -3.29
CA THR A 133 -6.23 -4.02 -3.80
C THR A 133 -6.05 -5.06 -2.72
N LYS A 134 -6.14 -4.65 -1.44
CA LYS A 134 -5.95 -5.49 -0.23
C LYS A 134 -4.55 -6.07 -0.11
N HIS A 135 -3.57 -5.37 -0.68
CA HIS A 135 -2.18 -5.82 -0.70
C HIS A 135 -1.42 -5.34 0.54
N SER A 136 -0.97 -4.10 0.55
CA SER A 136 -0.11 -3.55 1.61
C SER A 136 -0.41 -2.10 1.86
N GLU A 137 -0.69 -1.75 3.10
CA GLU A 137 -1.07 -0.40 3.50
C GLU A 137 -0.24 0.07 4.69
N CYS A 138 0.05 1.36 4.78
CA CYS A 138 0.87 1.92 5.84
C CYS A 138 0.23 3.14 6.47
N ILE A 139 0.39 3.28 7.79
CA ILE A 139 0.18 4.54 8.51
C ILE A 139 1.51 5.03 9.08
N VAL A 140 1.73 6.34 9.01
CA VAL A 140 2.81 7.02 9.72
C VAL A 140 2.20 7.91 10.80
N THR A 141 2.45 7.59 12.07
CA THR A 141 1.94 8.33 13.24
C THR A 141 2.76 8.00 14.49
N ASN A 142 2.83 8.96 15.42
CA ASN A 142 3.36 8.75 16.77
C ASN A 142 2.26 8.40 17.78
N ASP A 143 0.98 8.48 17.40
CA ASP A 143 -0.14 8.08 18.24
C ASP A 143 -0.46 6.59 18.09
N ALA A 144 -0.16 5.83 19.14
CA ALA A 144 -0.38 4.38 19.18
C ALA A 144 -1.87 3.99 19.07
N GLN A 145 -2.80 4.83 19.57
CA GLN A 145 -4.23 4.53 19.49
C GLN A 145 -4.74 4.70 18.06
N THR A 146 -4.31 5.75 17.38
CA THR A 146 -4.60 5.96 15.95
C THR A 146 -3.97 4.86 15.09
N ALA A 147 -2.73 4.46 15.40
CA ALA A 147 -2.08 3.34 14.73
C ALA A 147 -2.87 2.04 14.90
N GLU A 148 -3.28 1.68 16.12
CA GLU A 148 -4.06 0.48 16.39
C GLU A 148 -5.41 0.49 15.65
N LYS A 149 -6.09 1.65 15.63
CA LYS A 149 -7.35 1.82 14.88
C LYS A 149 -7.13 1.55 13.39
N PHE A 150 -6.06 2.10 12.79
CA PHE A 150 -5.71 1.89 11.39
C PHE A 150 -5.37 0.43 11.11
N LEU A 151 -4.49 -0.19 11.91
CA LEU A 151 -4.07 -1.58 11.76
C LEU A 151 -5.26 -2.56 11.78
N ASN A 152 -6.27 -2.29 12.61
CA ASN A 152 -7.46 -3.13 12.72
C ASN A 152 -8.55 -2.77 11.70
N GLY A 153 -8.59 -1.52 11.23
CA GLY A 153 -9.66 -1.01 10.36
C GLY A 153 -9.40 -1.21 8.87
N VAL A 154 -8.15 -1.36 8.46
CA VAL A 154 -7.77 -1.50 7.05
C VAL A 154 -7.79 -2.98 6.63
N ASP A 155 -8.53 -3.29 5.57
CA ASP A 155 -8.58 -4.63 4.99
C ASP A 155 -7.48 -4.82 3.94
N ALA A 156 -6.32 -5.26 4.39
CA ALA A 156 -5.19 -5.61 3.53
C ALA A 156 -4.46 -6.86 4.05
N ALA A 157 -3.65 -7.49 3.20
CA ALA A 157 -2.84 -8.64 3.57
C ALA A 157 -1.75 -8.26 4.56
N CYS A 158 -1.16 -7.07 4.39
CA CYS A 158 -0.16 -6.51 5.28
C CYS A 158 -0.52 -5.06 5.63
N VAL A 159 -0.53 -4.73 6.91
CA VAL A 159 -0.78 -3.36 7.37
C VAL A 159 0.36 -2.95 8.28
N TYR A 160 0.98 -1.81 7.98
CA TYR A 160 2.20 -1.35 8.62
C TYR A 160 1.98 -0.09 9.44
N TRP A 161 2.68 0.00 10.53
CA TRP A 161 2.84 1.20 11.32
C TRP A 161 4.30 1.65 11.27
N ASN A 162 4.56 2.85 10.76
CA ASN A 162 5.89 3.45 10.62
C ASN A 162 6.91 2.59 9.86
N ALA A 163 6.45 1.86 8.85
CA ALA A 163 7.30 1.05 7.99
C ALA A 163 6.81 1.07 6.53
N SER A 164 7.74 0.98 5.59
CA SER A 164 7.43 1.00 4.16
C SER A 164 6.66 -0.25 3.73
N THR A 165 5.70 -0.10 2.81
CA THR A 165 5.01 -1.21 2.15
C THR A 165 5.95 -2.13 1.38
N ARG A 166 7.17 -1.68 1.07
CA ARG A 166 8.24 -2.46 0.43
C ARG A 166 8.70 -3.67 1.28
N PHE A 167 8.40 -3.67 2.59
CA PHE A 167 8.68 -4.82 3.45
C PHE A 167 7.73 -6.02 3.21
N THR A 168 6.68 -5.89 2.41
CA THR A 168 5.85 -7.03 2.02
C THR A 168 6.60 -7.90 1.01
N ASP A 169 7.41 -8.79 1.53
CA ASP A 169 8.31 -9.66 0.77
C ASP A 169 8.59 -10.94 1.56
N GLY A 170 8.64 -12.07 0.87
CA GLY A 170 8.83 -13.36 1.51
C GLY A 170 10.20 -13.53 2.18
N GLU A 171 11.25 -12.89 1.65
CA GLU A 171 12.57 -12.90 2.27
C GLU A 171 12.59 -12.03 3.53
N GLU A 172 12.02 -10.81 3.47
CA GLU A 172 11.89 -9.91 4.61
C GLU A 172 11.05 -10.54 5.74
N PHE A 173 10.04 -11.35 5.40
CA PHE A 173 9.21 -12.08 6.38
C PHE A 173 9.87 -13.38 6.87
N GLY A 174 11.07 -13.71 6.41
CA GLY A 174 11.82 -14.88 6.84
C GLY A 174 11.35 -16.21 6.25
N TYR A 175 10.62 -16.18 5.12
CA TYR A 175 10.15 -17.39 4.45
C TYR A 175 11.20 -18.00 3.49
N GLY A 176 12.33 -17.32 3.29
CA GLY A 176 13.46 -17.76 2.47
C GLY A 176 13.21 -17.75 0.96
N ALA A 177 11.98 -17.55 0.52
CA ALA A 177 11.59 -17.40 -0.88
C ALA A 177 10.19 -16.79 -0.98
N GLU A 178 9.84 -16.25 -2.14
CA GLU A 178 8.50 -15.79 -2.46
C GLU A 178 8.07 -16.28 -3.84
N ILE A 179 6.88 -16.88 -3.92
CA ILE A 179 6.22 -17.22 -5.19
C ILE A 179 5.36 -16.05 -5.64
N GLY A 180 4.82 -15.32 -4.70
CA GLY A 180 3.99 -14.15 -4.90
C GLY A 180 3.26 -13.76 -3.62
N ILE A 181 2.49 -12.67 -3.69
CA ILE A 181 1.76 -12.10 -2.56
C ILE A 181 0.27 -12.23 -2.84
N SER A 182 -0.44 -13.06 -2.05
CA SER A 182 -1.88 -13.23 -2.19
C SER A 182 -2.64 -12.15 -1.42
N THR A 183 -3.62 -11.54 -2.09
CA THR A 183 -4.55 -10.58 -1.48
C THR A 183 -5.88 -11.22 -1.08
N GLN A 184 -6.05 -12.50 -1.39
CA GLN A 184 -7.26 -13.28 -1.11
C GLN A 184 -7.38 -13.67 0.36
N LYS A 185 -8.59 -14.11 0.74
CA LYS A 185 -8.91 -14.66 2.07
C LYS A 185 -9.28 -16.15 2.00
N LEU A 186 -8.83 -16.85 0.95
CA LEU A 186 -9.19 -18.26 0.73
C LEU A 186 -8.36 -19.18 1.62
N HIS A 187 -7.03 -19.12 1.53
CA HIS A 187 -6.09 -19.98 2.24
C HIS A 187 -4.81 -19.23 2.61
N ALA A 188 -3.87 -19.07 1.66
CA ALA A 188 -2.71 -18.22 1.86
C ALA A 188 -3.08 -16.75 1.64
N ARG A 189 -2.57 -15.86 2.49
CA ARG A 189 -2.73 -14.40 2.40
C ARG A 189 -1.39 -13.74 2.71
N GLY A 190 -1.03 -12.69 1.97
CA GLY A 190 0.29 -12.07 2.05
C GLY A 190 1.35 -12.84 1.28
N PRO A 191 2.64 -12.64 1.59
CA PRO A 191 3.75 -13.34 0.95
C PRO A 191 3.63 -14.87 1.09
N MET A 192 3.79 -15.59 0.00
CA MET A 192 3.71 -17.05 -0.06
C MET A 192 5.10 -17.63 -0.34
N GLY A 193 5.68 -18.29 0.65
CA GLY A 193 6.93 -19.03 0.55
C GLY A 193 6.71 -20.54 0.39
N LEU A 194 7.75 -21.32 0.67
CA LEU A 194 7.74 -22.78 0.54
C LEU A 194 6.60 -23.45 1.33
N GLN A 195 6.29 -22.95 2.52
CA GLN A 195 5.24 -23.52 3.37
C GLN A 195 3.84 -23.44 2.73
N ALA A 196 3.56 -22.40 1.95
CA ALA A 196 2.27 -22.25 1.26
C ALA A 196 2.04 -23.30 0.17
N LEU A 197 3.10 -23.97 -0.31
CA LEU A 197 3.04 -25.05 -1.30
C LEU A 197 2.95 -26.46 -0.69
N THR A 198 2.98 -26.56 0.63
CA THR A 198 3.00 -27.84 1.33
C THR A 198 1.78 -28.00 2.23
N THR A 199 1.56 -29.22 2.68
CA THR A 199 0.55 -29.52 3.70
C THR A 199 1.16 -30.41 4.79
N VAL A 200 0.44 -30.58 5.88
CA VAL A 200 0.91 -31.38 7.02
C VAL A 200 0.32 -32.79 6.97
N LYS A 201 1.11 -33.76 7.43
CA LYS A 201 0.68 -35.12 7.71
C LYS A 201 0.96 -35.42 9.19
N TYR A 202 -0.05 -35.86 9.90
CA TYR A 202 0.10 -36.26 11.30
C TYR A 202 0.49 -37.75 11.37
N LEU A 203 1.57 -38.05 12.08
CA LEU A 203 1.97 -39.41 12.40
C LEU A 203 1.65 -39.64 13.86
N VAL A 204 0.76 -40.57 14.15
CA VAL A 204 0.35 -40.92 15.51
C VAL A 204 0.72 -42.38 15.73
N THR A 205 1.52 -42.60 16.79
CA THR A 205 1.94 -43.96 17.23
C THR A 205 1.42 -44.20 18.64
N GLY A 206 0.90 -45.41 18.90
CA GLY A 206 0.48 -45.89 20.23
C GLY A 206 1.59 -46.60 20.94
#